data_6c8753e70f62d0179f344888f960c554
#
_entry.id   6c8753e70f62d0179f344888f960c554
#
_cell.length_a   1.000
_cell.length_b   1.000
_cell.length_c   1.000
_cell.angle_alpha   90.00
_cell.angle_beta   90.00
_cell.angle_gamma   90.00
#
_symmetry.space_group_name_H-M   'P 1'
#
loop_
_entity.id
_entity.type
_entity.pdbx_description
1 polymer ?
#
loop_
_entity_poly.entity_id
_entity_poly.type
_entity_poly.pdbx_seq_one_letter_code
_entity_poly.pdbx_strand_id
1 'polypeptide(L)'
;MVRDFLGGKKKDHGGEEQQPLSLMSTWVDQIKNEKSKYASEKTGGPNATVSLVQKYGKCQEIVGRGAFGIVRIAHKADPLDAKHEQLYAVKEFRRRPQEDPKKYSKRLNSEFCISSSLRHPNVIHTLDLLEDAKGDFCEVMEFCGGGDLYSLVLAAGKLEVLEADCYFLQLMRGVEYIHEMGVAHRDLKPENLLLTQHGALKIADFGNGECFRMAWETTPHLTMGLCGSAPYIAPEEYTEKEFDPRAVDVWACGVIYMAMRTGRHLWRLAKKDEDEFYEKYIAGRKSEEGYAPIETLHRARCRNVIYSILDPNANRRISAHQVLMSEWGKGIKVCKAGEQGL
;
A
#
# COMPACT_ATOMS: atom_id res chain seq x y z
N MET A 1 -69.19 8.87 19.36
CA MET A 1 -69.72 9.97 18.59
C MET A 1 -68.66 10.41 17.63
N VAL A 2 -68.97 10.17 16.39
CA VAL A 2 -68.68 10.99 15.21
C VAL A 2 -67.25 11.03 14.75
N ARG A 3 -66.94 10.19 13.74
CA ARG A 3 -66.94 10.34 12.26
C ARG A 3 -65.77 11.16 11.75
N ASP A 4 -64.91 10.42 11.01
CA ASP A 4 -64.70 10.40 9.54
C ASP A 4 -64.28 11.73 8.93
N PHE A 5 -63.19 11.74 8.22
CA PHE A 5 -63.19 12.04 6.77
C PHE A 5 -61.74 11.98 6.15
N LEU A 6 -61.65 11.10 5.16
CA LEU A 6 -60.94 11.19 3.85
C LEU A 6 -59.41 11.18 3.91
N GLY A 7 -58.76 10.16 3.44
CA GLY A 7 -58.71 9.78 2.02
C GLY A 7 -57.72 10.65 1.27
N GLY A 8 -56.38 10.36 1.40
CA GLY A 8 -55.35 10.99 0.61
C GLY A 8 -54.36 9.95 0.11
N LYS A 9 -54.36 9.74 -1.19
CA LYS A 9 -53.51 8.81 -1.94
C LYS A 9 -52.05 8.99 -1.54
N LYS A 10 -51.40 7.90 -1.11
CA LYS A 10 -49.94 7.78 -1.11
C LYS A 10 -49.46 7.83 -2.56
N LYS A 11 -48.74 8.87 -2.93
CA LYS A 11 -47.83 8.87 -4.06
C LYS A 11 -46.51 8.28 -3.56
N ASP A 12 -46.12 7.13 -4.10
CA ASP A 12 -44.77 6.63 -4.04
C ASP A 12 -43.86 7.63 -4.74
N HIS A 13 -43.11 8.39 -3.96
CA HIS A 13 -41.89 9.00 -4.42
C HIS A 13 -40.76 8.10 -3.95
N GLY A 14 -40.24 7.29 -4.89
CA GLY A 14 -38.95 6.67 -4.79
C GLY A 14 -37.89 7.76 -4.63
N GLY A 15 -37.53 8.05 -3.40
CA GLY A 15 -36.36 8.84 -3.09
C GLY A 15 -35.13 7.94 -3.33
N GLU A 16 -34.42 8.18 -4.42
CA GLU A 16 -33.05 7.75 -4.52
C GLU A 16 -32.29 8.40 -3.35
N GLU A 17 -31.86 7.60 -2.39
CA GLU A 17 -30.87 8.00 -1.40
C GLU A 17 -29.58 8.37 -2.17
N GLN A 18 -29.38 9.67 -2.37
CA GLN A 18 -28.10 10.22 -2.80
C GLN A 18 -27.10 9.95 -1.68
N GLN A 19 -26.30 8.91 -1.87
CA GLN A 19 -25.11 8.72 -1.05
C GLN A 19 -24.27 10.00 -1.12
N PRO A 20 -23.77 10.51 0.01
CA PRO A 20 -22.93 11.70 0.00
C PRO A 20 -21.73 11.44 -0.92
N LEU A 21 -21.61 12.25 -1.96
CA LEU A 21 -20.49 12.24 -2.89
C LEU A 21 -19.20 12.38 -2.06
N SER A 22 -18.36 11.37 -2.05
CA SER A 22 -17.08 11.45 -1.37
C SER A 22 -16.27 12.58 -2.01
N LEU A 23 -15.44 13.27 -1.24
CA LEU A 23 -14.55 14.32 -1.76
C LEU A 23 -13.65 13.82 -2.90
N MET A 24 -13.35 12.51 -2.94
CA MET A 24 -12.72 11.87 -4.10
C MET A 24 -13.54 12.00 -5.37
N SER A 25 -14.88 11.87 -5.34
CA SER A 25 -15.70 12.06 -6.54
C SER A 25 -15.72 13.52 -7.00
N THR A 26 -15.71 14.46 -6.07
CA THR A 26 -15.66 15.90 -6.38
C THR A 26 -14.30 16.29 -6.99
N TRP A 27 -13.22 15.71 -6.51
CA TRP A 27 -11.86 15.92 -7.04
C TRP A 27 -11.70 15.29 -8.43
N VAL A 28 -12.22 14.09 -8.62
CA VAL A 28 -12.27 13.42 -9.93
C VAL A 28 -13.12 14.20 -10.92
N ASP A 29 -14.23 14.77 -10.49
CA ASP A 29 -15.08 15.61 -11.34
C ASP A 29 -14.43 16.96 -11.62
N GLN A 30 -13.65 17.53 -10.69
CA GLN A 30 -12.81 18.70 -10.97
C GLN A 30 -11.74 18.39 -12.02
N ILE A 31 -11.00 17.28 -11.91
CA ILE A 31 -10.02 16.86 -12.92
C ILE A 31 -10.70 16.61 -14.28
N LYS A 32 -11.89 15.98 -14.30
CA LYS A 32 -12.67 15.79 -15.54
C LYS A 32 -13.16 17.11 -16.11
N ASN A 33 -13.62 18.02 -15.28
CA ASN A 33 -14.08 19.35 -15.70
C ASN A 33 -12.94 20.23 -16.19
N GLU A 34 -11.77 20.16 -15.58
CA GLU A 34 -10.56 20.78 -16.11
C GLU A 34 -10.16 20.14 -17.44
N LYS A 35 -10.14 18.78 -17.54
CA LYS A 35 -9.92 18.09 -18.83
C LYS A 35 -10.94 18.47 -19.90
N SER A 36 -12.22 18.66 -19.57
CA SER A 36 -13.25 19.08 -20.54
C SER A 36 -13.07 20.52 -20.98
N LYS A 37 -12.61 21.42 -20.11
CA LYS A 37 -12.22 22.80 -20.48
C LYS A 37 -10.99 22.80 -21.39
N TYR A 38 -10.00 21.95 -21.15
CA TYR A 38 -8.82 21.79 -22.01
C TYR A 38 -9.12 21.06 -23.33
N ALA A 39 -10.13 20.17 -23.37
CA ALA A 39 -10.54 19.51 -24.61
C ALA A 39 -11.27 20.39 -25.59
N SER A 40 -11.91 21.47 -25.12
CA SER A 40 -12.56 22.47 -25.97
C SER A 40 -11.58 23.48 -26.61
N GLU A 41 -10.32 23.52 -26.15
CA GLU A 41 -9.26 24.40 -26.67
C GLU A 41 -8.30 23.66 -27.64
N LYS A 42 -8.76 22.62 -28.35
CA LYS A 42 -7.98 21.95 -29.41
C LYS A 42 -7.85 22.79 -30.67
N THR A 43 -7.26 23.97 -30.55
CA THR A 43 -6.63 24.68 -31.67
C THR A 43 -5.40 25.41 -31.16
N GLY A 44 -4.22 24.79 -31.33
CA GLY A 44 -2.93 25.46 -31.49
C GLY A 44 -2.51 26.51 -30.46
N GLY A 45 -2.63 26.23 -29.14
CA GLY A 45 -2.12 27.09 -28.08
C GLY A 45 -0.94 26.45 -27.30
N PRO A 46 -0.13 27.20 -26.51
CA PRO A 46 1.08 26.73 -25.84
C PRO A 46 0.89 25.70 -24.71
N ASN A 47 -0.31 25.16 -24.52
CA ASN A 47 -0.68 24.15 -23.53
C ASN A 47 -0.99 22.78 -24.13
N ALA A 48 -0.25 22.35 -25.16
CA ALA A 48 -0.33 20.96 -25.63
C ALA A 48 0.07 20.04 -24.46
N THR A 49 -0.81 19.10 -24.09
CA THR A 49 -0.52 18.05 -23.10
C THR A 49 0.75 17.32 -23.53
N VAL A 50 1.82 17.48 -22.75
CA VAL A 50 3.11 16.83 -23.03
C VAL A 50 2.89 15.33 -22.95
N SER A 51 3.20 14.59 -24.01
CA SER A 51 3.04 13.15 -24.04
C SER A 51 3.97 12.47 -23.03
N LEU A 52 3.60 11.26 -22.57
CA LEU A 52 4.43 10.44 -21.67
C LEU A 52 5.86 10.32 -22.20
N VAL A 53 6.00 10.05 -23.51
CA VAL A 53 7.31 9.90 -24.16
C VAL A 53 8.14 11.18 -24.16
N GLN A 54 7.50 12.34 -24.35
CA GLN A 54 8.19 13.62 -24.32
C GLN A 54 8.68 13.97 -22.89
N LYS A 55 7.87 13.65 -21.88
CA LYS A 55 8.19 14.02 -20.49
C LYS A 55 9.13 13.03 -19.82
N TYR A 56 8.95 11.74 -20.05
CA TYR A 56 9.64 10.65 -19.33
C TYR A 56 10.45 9.71 -20.22
N GLY A 57 10.42 9.90 -21.53
CA GLY A 57 11.15 9.07 -22.47
C GLY A 57 10.37 7.82 -22.91
N LYS A 58 11.04 6.93 -23.62
CA LYS A 58 10.44 5.71 -24.19
C LYS A 58 10.38 4.59 -23.16
N CYS A 59 9.22 3.96 -23.02
CA CYS A 59 9.09 2.71 -22.26
C CYS A 59 9.73 1.56 -23.05
N GLN A 60 10.65 0.84 -22.42
CA GLN A 60 11.41 -0.25 -23.05
C GLN A 60 11.11 -1.57 -22.34
N GLU A 61 11.87 -1.93 -21.30
CA GLU A 61 11.79 -3.22 -20.64
C GLU A 61 10.54 -3.35 -19.78
N ILE A 62 10.02 -4.57 -19.69
CA ILE A 62 9.01 -4.95 -18.72
C ILE A 62 9.73 -5.50 -17.48
N VAL A 63 9.53 -4.86 -16.32
CA VAL A 63 10.13 -5.28 -15.05
C VAL A 63 9.13 -5.96 -14.11
N GLY A 64 7.83 -5.81 -14.37
CA GLY A 64 6.80 -6.43 -13.56
C GLY A 64 5.51 -6.71 -14.34
N ARG A 65 4.84 -7.80 -13.97
CA ARG A 65 3.47 -8.12 -14.40
C ARG A 65 2.68 -8.50 -13.18
N GLY A 66 1.69 -7.72 -12.84
CA GLY A 66 0.83 -7.93 -11.67
C GLY A 66 -0.65 -7.98 -12.03
N ALA A 67 -1.48 -8.23 -11.02
CA ALA A 67 -2.93 -8.26 -11.16
C ALA A 67 -3.52 -6.92 -11.65
N PHE A 68 -2.79 -5.83 -11.46
CA PHE A 68 -3.25 -4.47 -11.73
C PHE A 68 -2.66 -3.85 -13.00
N GLY A 69 -1.68 -4.50 -13.64
CA GLY A 69 -1.08 -3.98 -14.87
C GLY A 69 0.32 -4.50 -15.17
N ILE A 70 0.99 -3.79 -16.05
CA ILE A 70 2.38 -4.07 -16.45
C ILE A 70 3.23 -2.89 -16.04
N VAL A 71 4.38 -3.15 -15.42
CA VAL A 71 5.37 -2.12 -15.09
C VAL A 71 6.51 -2.17 -16.10
N ARG A 72 6.82 -1.00 -16.68
CA ARG A 72 7.93 -0.82 -17.62
C ARG A 72 8.93 0.19 -17.10
N ILE A 73 10.15 0.16 -17.60
CA ILE A 73 11.13 1.23 -17.41
C ILE A 73 11.01 2.22 -18.58
N ALA A 74 10.87 3.49 -18.27
CA ALA A 74 10.99 4.57 -19.23
C ALA A 74 12.38 5.20 -19.13
N HIS A 75 13.01 5.40 -20.29
CA HIS A 75 14.37 5.91 -20.45
C HIS A 75 14.32 7.32 -21.02
N LYS A 76 14.68 8.30 -20.22
CA LYS A 76 14.78 9.69 -20.64
C LYS A 76 16.26 10.09 -20.73
N ALA A 77 16.71 10.36 -21.94
CA ALA A 77 18.07 10.88 -22.16
C ALA A 77 18.24 12.23 -21.44
N ASP A 78 19.37 12.42 -20.77
CA ASP A 78 19.73 13.71 -20.21
C ASP A 78 20.10 14.66 -21.38
N PRO A 79 19.44 15.84 -21.48
CA PRO A 79 19.77 16.79 -22.54
C PRO A 79 21.20 17.31 -22.50
N LEU A 80 21.86 17.24 -21.33
CA LEU A 80 23.23 17.74 -21.13
C LEU A 80 24.29 16.64 -21.22
N ASP A 81 23.90 15.37 -21.02
CA ASP A 81 24.83 14.24 -21.11
C ASP A 81 24.14 13.01 -21.72
N ALA A 82 24.34 12.79 -23.02
CA ALA A 82 23.75 11.67 -23.76
C ALA A 82 24.15 10.26 -23.24
N LYS A 83 25.12 10.17 -22.32
CA LYS A 83 25.54 8.91 -21.68
C LYS A 83 24.77 8.62 -20.40
N HIS A 84 24.07 9.61 -19.85
CA HIS A 84 23.24 9.44 -18.67
C HIS A 84 21.76 9.46 -19.03
N GLU A 85 21.06 8.45 -18.55
CA GLU A 85 19.62 8.33 -18.70
C GLU A 85 18.96 8.42 -17.33
N GLN A 86 17.89 9.22 -17.25
CA GLN A 86 17.00 9.22 -16.11
C GLN A 86 15.97 8.12 -16.29
N LEU A 87 15.92 7.19 -15.35
CA LEU A 87 14.99 6.06 -15.38
C LEU A 87 13.74 6.35 -14.54
N TYR A 88 12.60 5.91 -15.06
CA TYR A 88 11.30 5.99 -14.38
C TYR A 88 10.58 4.66 -14.47
N ALA A 89 9.82 4.31 -13.43
CA ALA A 89 8.89 3.18 -13.48
C ALA A 89 7.54 3.68 -14.00
N VAL A 90 6.97 2.96 -14.97
CA VAL A 90 5.68 3.29 -15.61
C VAL A 90 4.76 2.09 -15.45
N LYS A 91 3.73 2.23 -14.63
CA LYS A 91 2.71 1.22 -14.40
C LYS A 91 1.54 1.47 -15.35
N GLU A 92 1.39 0.61 -16.37
CA GLU A 92 0.28 0.64 -17.31
C GLU A 92 -0.95 -0.02 -16.64
N PHE A 93 -2.00 0.74 -16.39
CA PHE A 93 -3.24 0.20 -15.86
C PHE A 93 -4.08 -0.42 -16.97
N ARG A 94 -4.31 -1.70 -16.89
CA ARG A 94 -5.18 -2.40 -17.84
C ARG A 94 -6.53 -2.71 -17.22
N ARG A 95 -7.59 -2.39 -17.96
CA ARG A 95 -8.93 -2.83 -17.60
C ARG A 95 -9.00 -4.35 -17.72
N ARG A 96 -9.48 -5.01 -16.66
CA ARG A 96 -9.70 -6.46 -16.69
C ARG A 96 -10.78 -6.82 -17.72
N PRO A 97 -10.69 -7.99 -18.39
CA PRO A 97 -11.79 -8.49 -19.18
C PRO A 97 -13.07 -8.51 -18.32
N GLN A 98 -14.17 -7.95 -18.84
CA GLN A 98 -15.46 -7.82 -18.15
C GLN A 98 -15.51 -6.86 -16.95
N GLU A 99 -14.45 -6.13 -16.63
CA GLU A 99 -14.50 -5.08 -15.61
C GLU A 99 -15.37 -3.91 -16.09
N ASP A 100 -16.32 -3.51 -15.24
CA ASP A 100 -17.16 -2.34 -15.52
C ASP A 100 -16.28 -1.07 -15.62
N PRO A 101 -16.48 -0.20 -16.62
CA PRO A 101 -15.68 1.02 -16.80
C PRO A 101 -15.68 1.94 -15.57
N LYS A 102 -16.79 2.02 -14.82
CA LYS A 102 -16.88 2.83 -13.60
C LYS A 102 -16.04 2.21 -12.46
N LYS A 103 -16.03 0.88 -12.34
CA LYS A 103 -15.19 0.18 -11.36
C LYS A 103 -13.71 0.37 -11.69
N TYR A 104 -13.32 0.23 -12.96
CA TYR A 104 -11.97 0.50 -13.42
C TYR A 104 -11.53 1.93 -13.10
N SER A 105 -12.34 2.93 -13.47
CA SER A 105 -12.04 4.33 -13.20
C SER A 105 -11.96 4.63 -11.70
N LYS A 106 -12.83 4.03 -10.87
CA LYS A 106 -12.78 4.18 -9.41
C LYS A 106 -11.49 3.60 -8.84
N ARG A 107 -11.11 2.39 -9.26
CA ARG A 107 -9.86 1.74 -8.81
C ARG A 107 -8.63 2.55 -9.18
N LEU A 108 -8.51 2.95 -10.45
CA LEU A 108 -7.41 3.77 -10.95
C LEU A 108 -7.28 5.09 -10.17
N ASN A 109 -8.40 5.81 -10.03
CA ASN A 109 -8.41 7.09 -9.34
C ASN A 109 -8.05 6.94 -7.86
N SER A 110 -8.57 5.90 -7.18
CA SER A 110 -8.27 5.67 -5.77
C SER A 110 -6.78 5.39 -5.56
N GLU A 111 -6.20 4.49 -6.34
CA GLU A 111 -4.79 4.14 -6.26
C GLU A 111 -3.88 5.36 -6.52
N PHE A 112 -4.13 6.07 -7.62
CA PHE A 112 -3.34 7.26 -7.95
C PHE A 112 -3.53 8.40 -6.96
N CYS A 113 -4.75 8.68 -6.48
CA CYS A 113 -4.98 9.73 -5.48
C CYS A 113 -4.22 9.45 -4.18
N ILE A 114 -4.19 8.19 -3.75
CA ILE A 114 -3.42 7.78 -2.58
C ILE A 114 -1.93 7.96 -2.87
N SER A 115 -1.39 7.29 -3.88
CA SER A 115 0.06 7.28 -4.15
C SER A 115 0.61 8.66 -4.44
N SER A 116 -0.11 9.49 -5.21
CA SER A 116 0.32 10.85 -5.56
C SER A 116 0.28 11.85 -4.40
N SER A 117 -0.50 11.58 -3.35
CA SER A 117 -0.59 12.46 -2.17
C SER A 117 0.50 12.19 -1.13
N LEU A 118 1.20 11.06 -1.22
CA LEU A 118 2.19 10.64 -0.23
C LEU A 118 3.60 11.13 -0.62
N ARG A 119 4.35 11.62 0.37
CA ARG A 119 5.73 12.10 0.21
C ARG A 119 6.55 11.74 1.45
N HIS A 120 7.30 10.64 1.34
CA HIS A 120 8.13 10.14 2.45
C HIS A 120 9.33 9.35 1.91
N PRO A 121 10.52 9.38 2.56
CA PRO A 121 11.70 8.62 2.12
C PRO A 121 11.46 7.13 1.90
N ASN A 122 10.55 6.52 2.66
CA ASN A 122 10.24 5.09 2.60
C ASN A 122 8.90 4.76 1.91
N VAL A 123 8.35 5.69 1.13
CA VAL A 123 7.17 5.49 0.28
C VAL A 123 7.52 5.87 -1.15
N ILE A 124 7.09 5.07 -2.11
CA ILE A 124 7.35 5.31 -3.53
C ILE A 124 6.84 6.68 -3.96
N HIS A 125 7.67 7.43 -4.67
CA HIS A 125 7.29 8.74 -5.17
C HIS A 125 6.56 8.62 -6.50
N THR A 126 5.26 8.88 -6.49
CA THR A 126 4.45 9.00 -7.71
C THR A 126 4.58 10.41 -8.28
N LEU A 127 4.93 10.48 -9.56
CA LEU A 127 5.24 11.71 -10.29
C LEU A 127 4.05 12.22 -11.10
N ASP A 128 3.37 11.31 -11.83
CA ASP A 128 2.34 11.69 -12.80
C ASP A 128 1.35 10.55 -13.09
N LEU A 129 0.18 10.93 -13.61
CA LEU A 129 -0.76 10.02 -14.26
C LEU A 129 -1.04 10.55 -15.67
N LEU A 130 -0.61 9.83 -16.68
CA LEU A 130 -0.71 10.23 -18.10
C LEU A 130 -1.40 9.13 -18.91
N GLU A 131 -1.95 9.49 -20.03
CA GLU A 131 -2.43 8.54 -21.04
C GLU A 131 -1.30 8.23 -22.03
N ASP A 132 -1.11 6.93 -22.35
CA ASP A 132 -0.20 6.52 -23.40
C ASP A 132 -0.81 6.75 -24.80
N ALA A 133 -0.08 6.43 -25.87
CA ALA A 133 -0.53 6.56 -27.23
C ALA A 133 -1.75 5.68 -27.59
N LYS A 134 -2.09 4.70 -26.74
CA LYS A 134 -3.24 3.79 -26.91
C LYS A 134 -4.46 4.25 -26.12
N GLY A 135 -4.31 5.27 -25.26
CA GLY A 135 -5.34 5.73 -24.34
C GLY A 135 -5.40 4.96 -23.02
N ASP A 136 -4.39 4.13 -22.72
CA ASP A 136 -4.26 3.47 -21.43
C ASP A 136 -3.63 4.43 -20.41
N PHE A 137 -4.19 4.44 -19.18
CA PHE A 137 -3.61 5.25 -18.11
C PHE A 137 -2.30 4.64 -17.59
N CYS A 138 -1.31 5.50 -17.41
CA CYS A 138 0.02 5.15 -16.94
C CYS A 138 0.40 6.01 -15.73
N GLU A 139 0.65 5.37 -14.60
CA GLU A 139 1.24 5.99 -13.42
C GLU A 139 2.76 6.00 -13.56
N VAL A 140 3.35 7.17 -13.46
CA VAL A 140 4.81 7.35 -13.53
C VAL A 140 5.35 7.55 -12.13
N MET A 141 6.35 6.75 -11.76
CA MET A 141 6.98 6.73 -10.43
C MET A 141 8.50 6.80 -10.54
N GLU A 142 9.15 7.09 -9.41
CA GLU A 142 10.60 6.88 -9.28
C GLU A 142 10.96 5.42 -9.58
N PHE A 143 12.14 5.21 -10.15
CA PHE A 143 12.64 3.87 -10.44
C PHE A 143 13.50 3.35 -9.28
N CYS A 144 13.16 2.17 -8.77
CA CYS A 144 13.89 1.47 -7.72
C CYS A 144 14.75 0.36 -8.33
N GLY A 145 16.05 0.64 -8.55
CA GLY A 145 16.97 -0.25 -9.27
C GLY A 145 17.49 -1.43 -8.43
N GLY A 146 17.21 -1.50 -7.13
CA GLY A 146 17.64 -2.59 -6.23
C GLY A 146 16.70 -3.80 -6.22
N GLY A 147 15.61 -3.78 -7.01
CA GLY A 147 14.60 -4.83 -7.03
C GLY A 147 13.63 -4.73 -5.86
N ASP A 148 13.16 -5.87 -5.35
CA ASP A 148 12.23 -5.97 -4.23
C ASP A 148 12.82 -6.79 -3.08
N LEU A 149 12.23 -6.61 -1.88
CA LEU A 149 12.69 -7.29 -0.67
C LEU A 149 12.50 -8.82 -0.74
N TYR A 150 11.48 -9.30 -1.46
CA TYR A 150 11.27 -10.74 -1.66
C TYR A 150 12.45 -11.36 -2.40
N SER A 151 12.85 -10.77 -3.52
CA SER A 151 13.99 -11.20 -4.34
C SER A 151 15.30 -11.18 -3.54
N LEU A 152 15.50 -10.15 -2.71
CA LEU A 152 16.66 -10.06 -1.83
C LEU A 152 16.69 -11.20 -0.80
N VAL A 153 15.58 -11.43 -0.09
CA VAL A 153 15.47 -12.51 0.92
C VAL A 153 15.64 -13.88 0.27
N LEU A 154 15.05 -14.08 -0.90
CA LEU A 154 15.17 -15.33 -1.66
C LEU A 154 16.62 -15.61 -2.05
N ALA A 155 17.34 -14.61 -2.56
CA ALA A 155 18.75 -14.73 -2.96
C ALA A 155 19.68 -14.96 -1.76
N ALA A 156 19.43 -14.29 -0.63
CA ALA A 156 20.25 -14.41 0.57
C ALA A 156 19.89 -15.64 1.43
N GLY A 157 18.73 -16.27 1.19
CA GLY A 157 18.14 -17.30 2.05
C GLY A 157 17.53 -16.73 3.33
N LYS A 158 18.18 -15.79 3.98
CA LYS A 158 17.71 -14.95 5.10
C LYS A 158 18.63 -13.75 5.26
N LEU A 159 18.14 -12.68 5.87
CA LEU A 159 18.95 -11.49 6.13
C LEU A 159 19.62 -11.57 7.51
N GLU A 160 20.79 -10.94 7.60
CA GLU A 160 21.47 -10.74 8.88
C GLU A 160 20.69 -9.79 9.79
N VAL A 161 21.00 -9.83 11.10
CA VAL A 161 20.27 -9.06 12.12
C VAL A 161 20.23 -7.57 11.80
N LEU A 162 21.40 -6.98 11.54
CA LEU A 162 21.51 -5.54 11.32
C LEU A 162 20.81 -5.09 10.04
N GLU A 163 20.85 -5.91 9.02
CA GLU A 163 20.22 -5.67 7.75
C GLU A 163 18.69 -5.76 7.85
N ALA A 164 18.18 -6.84 8.45
CA ALA A 164 16.75 -7.01 8.70
C ALA A 164 16.17 -5.91 9.58
N ASP A 165 16.91 -5.52 10.65
CA ASP A 165 16.53 -4.41 11.52
C ASP A 165 16.47 -3.09 10.75
N CYS A 166 17.48 -2.81 9.91
CA CYS A 166 17.53 -1.60 9.09
C CYS A 166 16.32 -1.48 8.15
N TYR A 167 16.01 -2.54 7.39
CA TYR A 167 14.83 -2.55 6.52
C TYR A 167 13.53 -2.49 7.30
N PHE A 168 13.46 -3.19 8.43
CA PHE A 168 12.26 -3.16 9.27
C PHE A 168 11.97 -1.76 9.81
N LEU A 169 12.99 -1.04 10.28
CA LEU A 169 12.77 0.32 10.78
C LEU A 169 12.35 1.28 9.66
N GLN A 170 12.91 1.14 8.47
CA GLN A 170 12.48 1.90 7.30
C GLN A 170 11.01 1.60 6.94
N LEU A 171 10.61 0.32 6.95
CA LEU A 171 9.24 -0.10 6.75
C LEU A 171 8.31 0.53 7.79
N MET A 172 8.67 0.44 9.09
CA MET A 172 7.84 1.00 10.15
C MET A 172 7.68 2.52 10.07
N ARG A 173 8.73 3.26 9.67
CA ARG A 173 8.67 4.71 9.41
C ARG A 173 7.70 5.04 8.26
N GLY A 174 7.77 4.27 7.18
CA GLY A 174 6.84 4.42 6.06
C GLY A 174 5.40 4.13 6.46
N VAL A 175 5.17 3.05 7.24
CA VAL A 175 3.83 2.67 7.72
C VAL A 175 3.28 3.69 8.72
N GLU A 176 4.09 4.19 9.66
CA GLU A 176 3.69 5.28 10.55
C GLU A 176 3.22 6.50 9.75
N TYR A 177 4.01 6.92 8.77
CA TYR A 177 3.69 8.06 7.94
C TYR A 177 2.37 7.89 7.17
N ILE A 178 2.16 6.75 6.48
CA ILE A 178 0.89 6.56 5.75
C ILE A 178 -0.31 6.52 6.70
N HIS A 179 -0.16 5.95 7.90
CA HIS A 179 -1.21 5.93 8.92
C HIS A 179 -1.51 7.34 9.47
N GLU A 180 -0.50 8.20 9.65
CA GLU A 180 -0.68 9.60 10.02
C GLU A 180 -1.43 10.38 8.93
N MET A 181 -1.14 10.08 7.66
CA MET A 181 -1.85 10.63 6.50
C MET A 181 -3.28 10.07 6.33
N GLY A 182 -3.71 9.16 7.20
CA GLY A 182 -5.05 8.56 7.16
C GLY A 182 -5.21 7.44 6.14
N VAL A 183 -4.11 6.86 5.67
CA VAL A 183 -4.07 5.80 4.65
C VAL A 183 -3.58 4.49 5.26
N ALA A 184 -4.22 3.37 4.93
CA ALA A 184 -3.73 2.02 5.16
C ALA A 184 -3.41 1.34 3.83
N HIS A 185 -2.39 0.49 3.81
CA HIS A 185 -1.90 -0.17 2.60
C HIS A 185 -2.68 -1.45 2.25
N ARG A 186 -2.97 -2.28 3.26
CA ARG A 186 -3.77 -3.51 3.21
C ARG A 186 -3.23 -4.67 2.34
N ASP A 187 -2.05 -4.54 1.75
CA ASP A 187 -1.33 -5.64 1.06
C ASP A 187 0.18 -5.47 1.22
N LEU A 188 0.64 -5.21 2.45
CA LEU A 188 2.07 -5.18 2.75
C LEU A 188 2.65 -6.59 2.64
N LYS A 189 3.66 -6.74 1.80
CA LYS A 189 4.43 -7.96 1.58
C LYS A 189 5.78 -7.62 0.97
N PRO A 190 6.78 -8.49 1.05
CA PRO A 190 8.11 -8.19 0.53
C PRO A 190 8.17 -7.82 -0.95
N GLU A 191 7.24 -8.32 -1.77
CA GLU A 191 7.13 -7.99 -3.20
C GLU A 191 6.73 -6.52 -3.44
N ASN A 192 6.01 -5.91 -2.50
CA ASN A 192 5.57 -4.51 -2.55
C ASN A 192 6.53 -3.56 -1.83
N LEU A 193 7.69 -4.06 -1.37
CA LEU A 193 8.75 -3.30 -0.74
C LEU A 193 9.95 -3.22 -1.69
N LEU A 194 9.98 -2.15 -2.47
CA LEU A 194 11.03 -1.95 -3.46
C LEU A 194 12.29 -1.39 -2.79
N LEU A 195 13.42 -1.65 -3.41
CA LEU A 195 14.73 -1.19 -2.96
C LEU A 195 15.32 -0.24 -3.99
N THR A 196 15.81 0.89 -3.54
CA THR A 196 16.62 1.75 -4.40
C THR A 196 17.97 1.08 -4.70
N GLN A 197 18.69 1.60 -5.67
CA GLN A 197 20.05 1.16 -6.02
C GLN A 197 21.01 1.21 -4.82
N HIS A 198 20.77 2.07 -3.84
CA HIS A 198 21.60 2.24 -2.65
C HIS A 198 21.05 1.54 -1.40
N GLY A 199 19.94 0.82 -1.51
CA GLY A 199 19.35 0.01 -0.45
C GLY A 199 18.38 0.74 0.46
N ALA A 200 17.79 1.88 0.03
CA ALA A 200 16.63 2.44 0.72
C ALA A 200 15.37 1.64 0.37
N LEU A 201 14.53 1.38 1.36
CA LEU A 201 13.25 0.68 1.18
C LEU A 201 12.14 1.67 0.85
N LYS A 202 11.30 1.31 -0.12
CA LYS A 202 10.13 2.07 -0.59
C LYS A 202 8.88 1.20 -0.57
N ILE A 203 7.86 1.60 0.19
CA ILE A 203 6.53 0.99 0.13
C ILE A 203 5.87 1.38 -1.18
N ALA A 204 5.42 0.39 -1.96
CA ALA A 204 4.84 0.57 -3.29
C ALA A 204 3.56 -0.24 -3.45
N ASP A 205 2.81 0.02 -4.52
CA ASP A 205 1.58 -0.68 -4.90
C ASP A 205 0.40 -0.49 -3.93
N PHE A 206 -0.19 0.70 -3.96
CA PHE A 206 -1.38 1.07 -3.17
C PHE A 206 -2.71 0.58 -3.79
N GLY A 207 -2.67 -0.45 -4.64
CA GLY A 207 -3.86 -0.97 -5.33
C GLY A 207 -4.97 -1.53 -4.42
N ASN A 208 -4.63 -1.91 -3.19
CA ASN A 208 -5.55 -2.26 -2.11
C ASN A 208 -5.64 -1.17 -1.02
N GLY A 209 -4.95 -0.05 -1.24
CA GLY A 209 -4.89 1.06 -0.29
C GLY A 209 -6.25 1.68 -0.02
N GLU A 210 -6.44 2.13 1.21
CA GLU A 210 -7.70 2.69 1.68
C GLU A 210 -7.46 3.93 2.54
N CYS A 211 -8.26 4.98 2.29
CA CYS A 211 -8.29 6.15 3.15
C CYS A 211 -9.27 5.87 4.30
N PHE A 212 -8.74 5.61 5.47
CA PHE A 212 -9.54 5.33 6.68
C PHE A 212 -9.84 6.59 7.51
N ARG A 213 -9.20 7.73 7.20
CA ARG A 213 -9.43 8.98 7.89
C ARG A 213 -9.09 10.17 7.00
N MET A 214 -10.03 11.05 6.78
CA MET A 214 -9.79 12.31 6.09
C MET A 214 -9.09 13.34 7.00
N ALA A 215 -8.44 14.34 6.43
CA ALA A 215 -7.66 15.33 7.19
C ALA A 215 -8.48 16.12 8.24
N TRP A 216 -9.80 16.24 8.07
CA TRP A 216 -10.70 16.93 8.98
C TRP A 216 -11.38 16.00 9.98
N GLU A 217 -11.17 14.69 9.88
CA GLU A 217 -11.75 13.69 10.77
C GLU A 217 -10.80 13.39 11.93
N THR A 218 -11.36 13.21 13.11
CA THR A 218 -10.62 12.83 14.32
C THR A 218 -10.69 11.34 14.59
N THR A 219 -11.72 10.66 14.07
CA THR A 219 -11.96 9.25 14.32
C THR A 219 -11.69 8.44 13.05
N PRO A 220 -10.85 7.40 13.11
CA PRO A 220 -10.64 6.51 11.99
C PRO A 220 -11.87 5.65 11.70
N HIS A 221 -12.14 5.39 10.43
CA HIS A 221 -13.16 4.45 9.98
C HIS A 221 -12.62 3.02 10.03
N LEU A 222 -13.47 2.09 10.43
CA LEU A 222 -13.19 0.66 10.29
C LEU A 222 -13.38 0.25 8.83
N THR A 223 -12.67 -0.79 8.43
CA THR A 223 -12.78 -1.38 7.10
C THR A 223 -13.42 -2.76 7.13
N MET A 224 -13.76 -3.27 5.96
CA MET A 224 -14.37 -4.60 5.77
C MET A 224 -13.71 -5.33 4.61
N GLY A 225 -13.90 -6.63 4.60
CA GLY A 225 -13.53 -7.50 3.49
C GLY A 225 -12.07 -7.92 3.50
N LEU A 226 -11.87 -9.15 3.07
CA LEU A 226 -10.56 -9.79 2.98
C LEU A 226 -9.81 -9.28 1.76
N CYS A 227 -8.60 -8.79 1.95
CA CYS A 227 -7.69 -8.45 0.85
C CYS A 227 -6.23 -8.71 1.24
N GLY A 228 -5.34 -8.68 0.25
CA GLY A 228 -3.93 -8.92 0.46
C GLY A 228 -3.50 -10.35 0.15
N SER A 229 -2.30 -10.70 0.61
CA SER A 229 -1.63 -11.98 0.32
C SER A 229 -1.62 -12.88 1.56
N ALA A 230 -2.15 -14.09 1.43
CA ALA A 230 -2.52 -14.99 2.53
C ALA A 230 -1.55 -15.11 3.72
N PRO A 231 -0.22 -15.25 3.56
CA PRO A 231 0.69 -15.33 4.70
C PRO A 231 0.74 -14.07 5.57
N TYR A 232 0.39 -12.91 4.99
CA TYR A 232 0.50 -11.58 5.62
C TYR A 232 -0.85 -11.05 6.13
N ILE A 233 -1.96 -11.68 5.77
CA ILE A 233 -3.31 -11.29 6.20
C ILE A 233 -3.46 -11.52 7.71
N ALA A 234 -3.99 -10.52 8.39
CA ALA A 234 -4.21 -10.57 9.83
C ALA A 234 -5.43 -11.45 10.20
N PRO A 235 -5.43 -12.10 11.39
CA PRO A 235 -6.49 -13.03 11.77
C PRO A 235 -7.88 -12.40 11.84
N GLU A 236 -8.00 -11.12 12.23
CA GLU A 236 -9.26 -10.40 12.30
C GLU A 236 -9.93 -10.26 10.93
N GLU A 237 -9.16 -10.20 9.82
CA GLU A 237 -9.73 -10.13 8.48
C GLU A 237 -10.51 -11.39 8.09
N TYR A 238 -10.22 -12.51 8.75
CA TYR A 238 -10.95 -13.78 8.54
C TYR A 238 -12.16 -13.95 9.46
N THR A 239 -12.18 -13.25 10.61
CA THR A 239 -13.13 -13.54 11.69
C THR A 239 -14.05 -12.38 12.02
N GLU A 240 -13.66 -11.14 11.73
CA GLU A 240 -14.42 -9.95 12.08
C GLU A 240 -15.08 -9.33 10.82
N LYS A 241 -16.26 -8.75 11.03
CA LYS A 241 -16.96 -8.06 9.94
C LYS A 241 -16.31 -6.71 9.62
N GLU A 242 -15.87 -6.01 10.65
CA GLU A 242 -15.24 -4.70 10.58
C GLU A 242 -14.00 -4.69 11.49
N PHE A 243 -12.91 -4.11 11.03
CA PHE A 243 -11.64 -4.07 11.76
C PHE A 243 -10.84 -2.79 11.43
N ASP A 244 -9.85 -2.48 12.28
CA ASP A 244 -8.96 -1.35 12.07
C ASP A 244 -7.90 -1.69 11.01
N PRO A 245 -7.89 -1.03 9.84
CA PRO A 245 -6.94 -1.34 8.78
C PRO A 245 -5.48 -1.05 9.16
N ARG A 246 -5.23 -0.18 10.15
CA ARG A 246 -3.86 0.08 10.64
C ARG A 246 -3.28 -1.13 11.36
N ALA A 247 -4.12 -1.82 12.11
CA ALA A 247 -3.69 -3.03 12.83
C ALA A 247 -3.31 -4.15 11.84
N VAL A 248 -4.00 -4.26 10.71
CA VAL A 248 -3.69 -5.20 9.62
C VAL A 248 -2.30 -4.93 9.04
N ASP A 249 -1.98 -3.67 8.72
CA ASP A 249 -0.66 -3.31 8.19
C ASP A 249 0.47 -3.63 9.18
N VAL A 250 0.26 -3.34 10.47
CA VAL A 250 1.26 -3.64 11.50
C VAL A 250 1.48 -5.15 11.64
N TRP A 251 0.42 -5.96 11.60
CA TRP A 251 0.55 -7.42 11.58
C TRP A 251 1.43 -7.90 10.42
N ALA A 252 1.16 -7.42 9.20
CA ALA A 252 1.94 -7.76 8.02
C ALA A 252 3.42 -7.42 8.19
N CYS A 253 3.75 -6.27 8.81
CA CYS A 253 5.14 -5.89 9.10
C CYS A 253 5.86 -6.91 10.00
N GLY A 254 5.16 -7.47 10.99
CA GLY A 254 5.72 -8.52 11.85
C GLY A 254 6.02 -9.81 11.09
N VAL A 255 5.09 -10.22 10.21
CA VAL A 255 5.31 -11.40 9.34
C VAL A 255 6.48 -11.16 8.38
N ILE A 256 6.58 -9.94 7.80
CA ILE A 256 7.69 -9.54 6.92
C ILE A 256 9.02 -9.61 7.68
N TYR A 257 9.09 -9.08 8.90
CA TYR A 257 10.32 -9.16 9.69
C TYR A 257 10.75 -10.60 9.92
N MET A 258 9.81 -11.46 10.30
CA MET A 258 10.11 -12.88 10.49
C MET A 258 10.54 -13.58 9.21
N ALA A 259 9.93 -13.21 8.06
CA ALA A 259 10.36 -13.73 6.77
C ALA A 259 11.81 -13.31 6.43
N MET A 260 12.19 -12.08 6.70
CA MET A 260 13.58 -11.63 6.56
C MET A 260 14.55 -12.43 7.44
N ARG A 261 14.17 -12.71 8.68
CA ARG A 261 15.03 -13.37 9.68
C ARG A 261 15.10 -14.89 9.56
N THR A 262 14.09 -15.51 8.94
CA THR A 262 14.00 -16.99 8.84
C THR A 262 14.08 -17.50 7.41
N GLY A 263 13.92 -16.64 6.41
CA GLY A 263 13.87 -16.99 4.98
C GLY A 263 12.58 -17.71 4.57
N ARG A 264 11.56 -17.73 5.42
CA ARG A 264 10.29 -18.40 5.15
C ARG A 264 9.12 -17.74 5.89
N HIS A 265 7.91 -18.01 5.42
CA HIS A 265 6.70 -17.58 6.11
C HIS A 265 6.53 -18.32 7.42
N LEU A 266 5.94 -17.67 8.43
CA LEU A 266 5.61 -18.30 9.72
C LEU A 266 4.48 -19.33 9.57
N TRP A 267 3.52 -19.05 8.70
CA TRP A 267 2.33 -19.85 8.36
C TRP A 267 1.88 -19.53 6.92
N ARG A 268 0.95 -20.30 6.41
CA ARG A 268 0.31 -20.02 5.10
C ARG A 268 -0.88 -19.07 5.25
N LEU A 269 -1.60 -19.18 6.38
CA LEU A 269 -2.68 -18.25 6.73
C LEU A 269 -2.91 -18.20 8.25
N ALA A 270 -3.33 -17.05 8.75
CA ALA A 270 -3.54 -16.82 10.18
C ALA A 270 -4.92 -17.31 10.66
N LYS A 271 -5.25 -18.60 10.40
CA LYS A 271 -6.49 -19.26 10.83
C LYS A 271 -6.16 -20.54 11.59
N LYS A 272 -6.55 -20.58 12.88
CA LYS A 272 -6.20 -21.66 13.80
C LYS A 272 -6.62 -23.04 13.29
N ASP A 273 -7.82 -23.16 12.75
CA ASP A 273 -8.38 -24.46 12.34
C ASP A 273 -7.95 -24.88 10.92
N GLU A 274 -7.21 -24.03 10.19
CA GLU A 274 -6.81 -24.24 8.81
C GLU A 274 -5.30 -24.25 8.59
N ASP A 275 -4.50 -23.85 9.63
CA ASP A 275 -3.05 -23.81 9.54
C ASP A 275 -2.39 -24.28 10.85
N GLU A 276 -1.69 -25.40 10.78
CA GLU A 276 -1.02 -25.99 11.96
C GLU A 276 0.10 -25.13 12.55
N PHE A 277 0.78 -24.33 11.73
CA PHE A 277 1.85 -23.44 12.21
C PHE A 277 1.27 -22.25 12.95
N TYR A 278 0.14 -21.72 12.45
CA TYR A 278 -0.56 -20.67 13.18
C TYR A 278 -1.19 -21.20 14.49
N GLU A 279 -1.72 -22.42 14.50
CA GLU A 279 -2.19 -23.05 15.72
C GLU A 279 -1.06 -23.19 16.75
N LYS A 280 0.13 -23.67 16.31
CA LYS A 280 1.35 -23.76 17.15
C LYS A 280 1.78 -22.38 17.67
N TYR A 281 1.63 -21.34 16.84
CA TYR A 281 1.89 -19.96 17.26
C TYR A 281 0.95 -19.52 18.40
N ILE A 282 -0.35 -19.74 18.26
CA ILE A 282 -1.35 -19.39 19.27
C ILE A 282 -1.11 -20.16 20.59
N ALA A 283 -0.73 -21.44 20.50
CA ALA A 283 -0.36 -22.24 21.68
C ALA A 283 0.93 -21.72 22.32
N GLY A 284 1.98 -21.48 21.53
CA GLY A 284 3.29 -21.01 22.00
C GLY A 284 3.22 -19.66 22.70
N ARG A 285 2.33 -18.75 22.26
CA ARG A 285 2.13 -17.49 23.01
C ARG A 285 1.68 -17.64 24.45
N LYS A 286 1.11 -18.78 24.80
CA LYS A 286 0.59 -19.08 26.15
C LYS A 286 1.57 -19.94 26.98
N SER A 287 2.61 -20.49 26.35
CA SER A 287 3.60 -21.33 27.03
C SER A 287 4.81 -20.49 27.46
N GLU A 288 5.51 -20.96 28.46
CA GLU A 288 6.80 -20.39 28.92
C GLU A 288 7.91 -20.55 27.86
N GLU A 289 7.81 -21.57 27.01
CA GLU A 289 8.78 -21.88 25.96
C GLU A 289 8.66 -20.93 24.76
N GLY A 290 7.50 -20.25 24.61
CA GLY A 290 7.23 -19.37 23.49
C GLY A 290 6.97 -20.09 22.15
N TYR A 291 6.96 -19.35 21.06
CA TYR A 291 6.87 -19.90 19.71
C TYR A 291 8.26 -20.01 19.09
N ALA A 292 8.71 -21.24 18.86
CA ALA A 292 10.09 -21.53 18.46
C ALA A 292 10.67 -20.63 17.35
N PRO A 293 9.97 -20.31 16.24
CA PRO A 293 10.51 -19.39 15.23
C PRO A 293 10.82 -17.98 15.77
N ILE A 294 10.01 -17.44 16.69
CA ILE A 294 10.25 -16.12 17.29
C ILE A 294 11.36 -16.22 18.34
N GLU A 295 11.46 -17.33 19.08
CA GLU A 295 12.50 -17.53 20.10
C GLU A 295 13.90 -17.57 19.49
N THR A 296 14.05 -17.93 18.21
CA THR A 296 15.34 -17.86 17.49
C THR A 296 15.91 -16.44 17.37
N LEU A 297 15.14 -15.40 17.66
CA LEU A 297 15.61 -14.02 17.60
C LEU A 297 16.62 -13.65 18.69
N HIS A 298 16.80 -14.45 19.75
CA HIS A 298 17.79 -14.33 20.84
C HIS A 298 17.89 -12.96 21.55
N ARG A 299 17.18 -11.92 21.06
CA ARG A 299 17.18 -10.56 21.63
C ARG A 299 15.81 -10.27 22.24
N ALA A 300 15.73 -10.29 23.58
CA ALA A 300 14.48 -10.15 24.32
C ALA A 300 13.64 -8.91 23.90
N ARG A 301 14.29 -7.76 23.75
CA ARG A 301 13.59 -6.51 23.32
C ARG A 301 12.94 -6.67 21.94
N CYS A 302 13.66 -7.26 20.99
CA CYS A 302 13.13 -7.57 19.65
C CYS A 302 11.97 -8.56 19.73
N ARG A 303 12.15 -9.71 20.43
CA ARG A 303 11.09 -10.71 20.59
C ARG A 303 9.80 -10.14 21.17
N ASN A 304 9.92 -9.35 22.24
CA ASN A 304 8.76 -8.75 22.90
C ASN A 304 7.97 -7.84 21.93
N VAL A 305 8.66 -7.04 21.12
CA VAL A 305 8.03 -6.19 20.12
C VAL A 305 7.37 -7.02 19.02
N ILE A 306 8.05 -8.07 18.53
CA ILE A 306 7.47 -8.97 17.50
C ILE A 306 6.22 -9.69 18.05
N TYR A 307 6.23 -10.19 19.29
CA TYR A 307 5.01 -10.72 19.91
C TYR A 307 3.90 -9.69 20.05
N SER A 308 4.23 -8.43 20.31
CA SER A 308 3.25 -7.34 20.41
C SER A 308 2.68 -6.94 19.05
N ILE A 309 3.49 -6.98 18.00
CA ILE A 309 3.07 -6.77 16.60
C ILE A 309 2.15 -7.92 16.13
N LEU A 310 2.53 -9.14 16.45
CA LEU A 310 1.79 -10.36 16.08
C LEU A 310 0.75 -10.75 17.15
N ASP A 311 0.21 -9.79 17.93
CA ASP A 311 -0.92 -10.10 18.83
C ASP A 311 -2.17 -10.44 18.01
N PRO A 312 -2.76 -11.64 18.18
CA PRO A 312 -3.97 -12.03 17.44
C PRO A 312 -5.18 -11.12 17.71
N ASN A 313 -5.19 -10.43 18.86
CA ASN A 313 -6.20 -9.43 19.17
C ASN A 313 -5.75 -8.07 18.65
N ALA A 314 -6.40 -7.57 17.58
CA ALA A 314 -6.08 -6.31 16.93
C ALA A 314 -6.10 -5.11 17.90
N ASN A 315 -7.00 -5.12 18.90
CA ASN A 315 -7.11 -4.05 19.88
C ASN A 315 -5.94 -4.00 20.90
N ARG A 316 -5.18 -5.09 21.02
CA ARG A 316 -3.99 -5.17 21.89
C ARG A 316 -2.70 -5.05 21.11
N ARG A 317 -2.81 -5.10 19.78
CA ARG A 317 -1.65 -5.00 18.89
C ARG A 317 -1.02 -3.61 18.99
N ILE A 318 0.30 -3.59 19.13
CA ILE A 318 1.10 -2.35 19.14
C ILE A 318 0.97 -1.60 17.82
N SER A 319 0.89 -0.26 17.86
CA SER A 319 0.87 0.58 16.66
C SER A 319 2.27 0.78 16.06
N ALA A 320 2.34 1.26 14.81
CA ALA A 320 3.61 1.60 14.16
C ALA A 320 4.42 2.60 14.99
N HIS A 321 3.78 3.65 15.51
CA HIS A 321 4.40 4.61 16.41
C HIS A 321 5.01 3.96 17.65
N GLN A 322 4.26 3.08 18.32
CA GLN A 322 4.75 2.39 19.52
C GLN A 322 5.92 1.45 19.21
N VAL A 323 5.96 0.82 18.03
CA VAL A 323 7.13 0.03 17.59
C VAL A 323 8.36 0.92 17.48
N LEU A 324 8.25 2.07 16.80
CA LEU A 324 9.36 3.02 16.64
C LEU A 324 9.83 3.59 17.97
N MET A 325 8.91 3.83 18.90
CA MET A 325 9.21 4.35 20.23
C MET A 325 9.70 3.29 21.23
N SER A 326 9.64 2.01 20.89
CA SER A 326 10.16 0.91 21.72
C SER A 326 11.67 1.02 21.92
N GLU A 327 12.20 0.38 22.96
CA GLU A 327 13.65 0.33 23.19
C GLU A 327 14.39 -0.36 22.03
N TRP A 328 13.77 -1.37 21.41
CA TRP A 328 14.34 -2.02 20.23
C TRP A 328 14.33 -1.06 19.03
N GLY A 329 13.19 -0.45 18.70
CA GLY A 329 13.06 0.49 17.58
C GLY A 329 14.06 1.64 17.67
N LYS A 330 14.17 2.28 18.85
CA LYS A 330 15.14 3.37 19.11
C LYS A 330 16.58 2.93 19.00
N GLY A 331 16.87 1.65 19.26
CA GLY A 331 18.21 1.09 19.19
C GLY A 331 18.68 0.70 17.80
N ILE A 332 17.78 0.66 16.81
CA ILE A 332 18.13 0.29 15.44
C ILE A 332 18.81 1.47 14.74
N LYS A 333 19.93 1.19 14.09
CA LYS A 333 20.63 2.15 13.23
C LYS A 333 20.23 1.91 11.77
N VAL A 334 19.63 2.91 11.15
CA VAL A 334 19.33 2.89 9.72
C VAL A 334 20.58 3.30 8.93
N CYS A 335 20.80 2.67 7.80
CA CYS A 335 21.89 3.05 6.89
C CYS A 335 21.67 4.45 6.27
N LYS A 336 22.72 5.07 5.77
CA LYS A 336 22.64 6.40 5.16
C LYS A 336 21.61 6.50 4.04
N ALA A 337 21.56 5.50 3.17
CA ALA A 337 20.58 5.45 2.09
C ALA A 337 19.13 5.40 2.64
N GLY A 338 18.87 4.58 3.65
CA GLY A 338 17.56 4.50 4.31
C GLY A 338 17.15 5.79 5.03
N GLU A 339 18.10 6.54 5.61
CA GLU A 339 17.81 7.85 6.22
C GLU A 339 17.45 8.91 5.19
N GLN A 340 18.05 8.86 4.01
CA GLN A 340 17.88 9.84 2.93
C GLN A 340 16.85 9.42 1.88
N GLY A 341 16.45 8.14 1.87
CA GLY A 341 15.55 7.60 0.84
C GLY A 341 16.19 7.48 -0.55
N LEU A 342 17.54 7.33 -0.62
CA LEU A 342 18.33 7.32 -1.86
C LEU A 342 18.55 5.90 -2.41
#